data_1c84227d36a7839c8679065a1d567b09
#
_entry.id   1c84227d36a7839c8679065a1d567b09
#
_cell.length_a   1.000
_cell.length_b   1.000
_cell.length_c   1.000
_cell.angle_alpha   90.00
_cell.angle_beta   90.00
_cell.angle_gamma   90.00
#
_symmetry.space_group_name_H-M   'P 1'
#
loop_
_entity.id
_entity.type
_entity.pdbx_description
1 polymer ?
#
loop_
_entity_poly.entity_id
_entity_poly.type
_entity_poly.pdbx_seq_one_letter_code
_entity_poly.pdbx_strand_id
1 'polypeptide(L)'
;MPPILSRISCLFALLVLAACAAKPVEPPQPEVVPGYEAVEDNGILIPAVHPKQFVGSPPREEVAYNGPESPGTIVVDPHARRLYLVQENGRAMRYSIAVGRAGLGFRGDAVISRKEKWPSWTPTANMIRTMPEFYAEYAGGLPGGLENPLGARALYLYRGGRDTYFRIHGTIDNRSIGRATSAGCIRLFNQDIIDLFERVPNGTRVHARSVEESERLEGKFMEDEWGLLIPYDPTRIEEIAALRAINEQKLKEQIEREAAAAAAQHHAEAEAAATGG
;
A
#
# COMPACT_ATOMS: atom_id res chain seq x y z
N MET A 1 -43.97 -36.20 83.74
CA MET A 1 -44.29 -36.35 82.28
C MET A 1 -43.78 -35.09 81.58
N PRO A 2 -42.69 -35.10 80.84
CA PRO A 2 -42.30 -33.98 79.98
C PRO A 2 -42.63 -34.24 78.54
N PRO A 3 -42.83 -33.14 77.72
CA PRO A 3 -43.21 -33.26 76.33
C PRO A 3 -41.97 -33.40 75.45
N ILE A 4 -42.18 -34.11 74.37
CA ILE A 4 -41.19 -34.41 73.29
C ILE A 4 -41.07 -33.21 72.39
N LEU A 5 -39.87 -32.60 72.27
CA LEU A 5 -39.55 -31.60 71.26
C LEU A 5 -39.12 -32.27 69.95
N SER A 6 -39.93 -32.07 68.92
CA SER A 6 -39.65 -32.44 67.56
C SER A 6 -38.60 -31.51 66.96
N ARG A 7 -37.44 -32.07 66.53
CA ARG A 7 -36.46 -31.34 65.77
C ARG A 7 -36.78 -31.41 64.26
N ILE A 8 -37.17 -30.29 63.70
CA ILE A 8 -37.31 -30.12 62.26
C ILE A 8 -35.93 -29.72 61.73
N SER A 9 -35.31 -30.64 61.00
CA SER A 9 -34.06 -30.34 60.25
C SER A 9 -34.46 -29.75 58.90
N CYS A 10 -34.20 -28.44 58.74
CA CYS A 10 -34.26 -27.78 57.41
C CYS A 10 -33.01 -28.13 56.59
N LEU A 11 -33.16 -28.97 55.59
CA LEU A 11 -32.13 -29.18 54.56
C LEU A 11 -32.20 -27.99 53.58
N PHE A 12 -31.20 -27.12 53.62
CA PHE A 12 -31.00 -26.08 52.63
C PHE A 12 -30.23 -26.72 51.45
N ALA A 13 -30.94 -26.98 50.35
CA ALA A 13 -30.35 -27.40 49.10
C ALA A 13 -29.73 -26.16 48.39
N LEU A 14 -28.40 -26.05 48.42
CA LEU A 14 -27.66 -25.07 47.60
C LEU A 14 -27.72 -25.51 46.14
N LEU A 15 -28.57 -24.86 45.32
CA LEU A 15 -28.50 -24.92 43.85
C LEU A 15 -27.32 -24.09 43.39
N VAL A 16 -26.22 -24.73 43.02
CA VAL A 16 -25.12 -24.10 42.29
C VAL A 16 -25.52 -23.94 40.83
N LEU A 17 -25.94 -22.75 40.44
CA LEU A 17 -26.13 -22.34 39.05
C LEU A 17 -24.73 -22.19 38.43
N ALA A 18 -24.29 -23.25 37.70
CA ALA A 18 -23.15 -23.14 36.83
C ALA A 18 -23.54 -22.27 35.63
N ALA A 19 -23.23 -20.95 35.72
CA ALA A 19 -23.32 -20.06 34.57
C ALA A 19 -22.23 -20.47 33.58
N CYS A 20 -22.58 -21.18 32.52
CA CYS A 20 -21.73 -21.35 31.34
C CYS A 20 -21.50 -19.94 30.75
N ALA A 21 -20.44 -19.28 31.15
CA ALA A 21 -19.95 -18.09 30.43
C ALA A 21 -19.53 -18.54 29.04
N ALA A 22 -20.37 -18.30 28.03
CA ALA A 22 -19.99 -18.45 26.65
C ALA A 22 -18.74 -17.56 26.42
N LYS A 23 -17.63 -18.17 26.00
CA LYS A 23 -16.47 -17.40 25.59
C LYS A 23 -16.90 -16.39 24.53
N PRO A 24 -16.48 -15.12 24.61
CA PRO A 24 -16.75 -14.16 23.55
C PRO A 24 -16.29 -14.79 22.22
N VAL A 25 -17.18 -14.88 21.24
CA VAL A 25 -16.81 -15.29 19.89
C VAL A 25 -15.92 -14.17 19.35
N GLU A 26 -14.63 -14.43 19.29
CA GLU A 26 -13.68 -13.52 18.66
C GLU A 26 -14.13 -13.31 17.21
N PRO A 27 -14.27 -12.04 16.74
CA PRO A 27 -14.69 -11.80 15.36
C PRO A 27 -13.72 -12.53 14.43
N PRO A 28 -14.21 -13.13 13.34
CA PRO A 28 -13.35 -13.86 12.41
C PRO A 28 -12.19 -12.94 11.99
N GLN A 29 -10.96 -13.37 12.28
CA GLN A 29 -9.76 -12.67 11.84
C GLN A 29 -9.84 -12.58 10.31
N PRO A 30 -9.56 -11.42 9.71
CA PRO A 30 -9.55 -11.31 8.25
C PRO A 30 -8.57 -12.34 7.70
N GLU A 31 -8.99 -13.08 6.69
CA GLU A 31 -8.14 -14.06 6.01
C GLU A 31 -6.88 -13.37 5.52
N VAL A 32 -5.73 -13.78 6.03
CA VAL A 32 -4.44 -13.17 5.68
C VAL A 32 -3.88 -13.89 4.46
N VAL A 33 -3.47 -13.13 3.46
CA VAL A 33 -2.84 -13.69 2.25
C VAL A 33 -1.43 -14.15 2.59
N PRO A 34 -1.04 -15.42 2.30
CA PRO A 34 0.29 -15.94 2.59
C PRO A 34 1.42 -15.04 2.05
N GLY A 35 2.38 -14.74 2.91
CA GLY A 35 3.51 -13.85 2.60
C GLY A 35 3.22 -12.36 2.74
N TYR A 36 2.00 -12.00 3.24
CA TYR A 36 1.59 -10.62 3.51
C TYR A 36 1.03 -10.44 4.92
N GLU A 37 1.43 -11.33 5.80
CA GLU A 37 1.17 -11.24 7.24
C GLU A 37 1.80 -9.98 7.83
N ALA A 38 1.40 -9.64 9.06
CA ALA A 38 2.11 -8.64 9.83
C ALA A 38 3.54 -9.13 10.11
N VAL A 39 4.50 -8.25 9.92
CA VAL A 39 5.93 -8.58 10.02
C VAL A 39 6.62 -7.56 10.94
N GLU A 40 7.41 -8.04 11.90
CA GLU A 40 8.30 -7.19 12.68
C GLU A 40 9.64 -7.06 11.94
N ASP A 41 10.07 -5.81 11.75
CA ASP A 41 11.34 -5.50 11.10
C ASP A 41 12.02 -4.33 11.81
N ASN A 42 13.15 -4.58 12.45
CA ASN A 42 13.92 -3.61 13.26
C ASN A 42 13.08 -2.93 14.38
N GLY A 43 12.22 -3.65 15.05
CA GLY A 43 11.37 -3.11 16.13
C GLY A 43 10.14 -2.34 15.60
N ILE A 44 9.89 -2.35 14.29
CA ILE A 44 8.74 -1.72 13.66
C ILE A 44 7.79 -2.81 13.19
N LEU A 45 6.57 -2.83 13.69
CA LEU A 45 5.53 -3.77 13.24
C LEU A 45 4.88 -3.24 11.96
N ILE A 46 5.18 -3.88 10.83
CA ILE A 46 4.52 -3.65 9.55
C ILE A 46 3.18 -4.41 9.58
N PRO A 47 2.03 -3.74 9.40
CA PRO A 47 0.74 -4.42 9.40
C PRO A 47 0.59 -5.42 8.25
N ALA A 48 -0.25 -6.44 8.43
CA ALA A 48 -0.67 -7.33 7.35
C ALA A 48 -1.38 -6.54 6.24
N VAL A 49 -1.19 -6.97 4.99
CA VAL A 49 -1.92 -6.40 3.86
C VAL A 49 -3.32 -6.99 3.83
N HIS A 50 -4.34 -6.12 3.88
CA HIS A 50 -5.72 -6.57 3.85
C HIS A 50 -6.07 -7.18 2.49
N PRO A 51 -6.78 -8.33 2.41
CA PRO A 51 -7.10 -9.02 1.15
C PRO A 51 -7.73 -8.15 0.06
N LYS A 52 -8.54 -7.17 0.43
CA LYS A 52 -9.14 -6.21 -0.52
C LYS A 52 -8.11 -5.37 -1.30
N GLN A 53 -6.87 -5.27 -0.82
CA GLN A 53 -5.82 -4.53 -1.51
C GLN A 53 -5.28 -5.27 -2.73
N PHE A 54 -5.57 -6.57 -2.85
CA PHE A 54 -5.13 -7.40 -3.98
C PHE A 54 -6.08 -7.37 -5.17
N VAL A 55 -7.18 -6.64 -5.08
CA VAL A 55 -8.07 -6.41 -6.23
C VAL A 55 -7.32 -5.58 -7.28
N GLY A 56 -7.08 -6.15 -8.46
CA GLY A 56 -6.27 -5.54 -9.53
C GLY A 56 -4.76 -5.49 -9.27
N SER A 57 -4.30 -5.96 -8.11
CA SER A 57 -2.90 -5.94 -7.68
C SER A 57 -2.54 -7.27 -7.02
N PRO A 58 -2.48 -8.38 -7.79
CA PRO A 58 -2.29 -9.70 -7.22
C PRO A 58 -1.00 -9.79 -6.39
N PRO A 59 -0.98 -10.69 -5.38
CA PRO A 59 0.22 -10.99 -4.61
C PRO A 59 1.41 -11.34 -5.50
N ARG A 60 2.64 -11.18 -4.96
CA ARG A 60 3.82 -11.65 -5.69
C ARG A 60 3.73 -13.13 -5.96
N GLU A 61 4.17 -13.50 -7.14
CA GLU A 61 4.19 -14.90 -7.57
C GLU A 61 5.31 -15.17 -8.56
N GLU A 62 5.76 -16.41 -8.59
CA GLU A 62 6.70 -16.86 -9.62
C GLU A 62 5.95 -17.22 -10.90
N VAL A 63 6.34 -16.59 -12.00
CA VAL A 63 5.69 -16.74 -13.32
C VAL A 63 6.68 -17.18 -14.39
N ALA A 64 6.17 -17.69 -15.51
CA ALA A 64 6.97 -17.84 -16.74
C ALA A 64 7.36 -16.45 -17.24
N TYR A 65 8.59 -16.31 -17.73
CA TYR A 65 9.12 -15.05 -18.22
C TYR A 65 9.62 -15.21 -19.67
N ASN A 66 9.05 -14.41 -20.57
CA ASN A 66 9.32 -14.47 -22.01
C ASN A 66 10.06 -13.21 -22.53
N GLY A 67 10.51 -12.32 -21.62
CA GLY A 67 11.30 -11.14 -22.00
C GLY A 67 12.73 -11.50 -22.38
N PRO A 68 13.46 -10.58 -23.03
CA PRO A 68 14.84 -10.80 -23.47
C PRO A 68 15.89 -10.58 -22.37
N GLU A 69 15.47 -10.10 -21.21
CA GLU A 69 16.40 -9.67 -20.16
C GLU A 69 17.02 -10.88 -19.43
N SER A 70 18.30 -10.74 -19.10
CA SER A 70 19.06 -11.80 -18.43
C SER A 70 18.64 -11.97 -16.97
N PRO A 71 18.81 -13.17 -16.39
CA PRO A 71 18.62 -13.42 -14.98
C PRO A 71 19.36 -12.43 -14.09
N GLY A 72 18.73 -12.06 -12.96
CA GLY A 72 19.20 -11.04 -12.05
C GLY A 72 18.83 -9.60 -12.43
N THR A 73 18.19 -9.38 -13.60
CA THR A 73 17.69 -8.06 -14.00
C THR A 73 16.33 -7.79 -13.35
N ILE A 74 16.12 -6.57 -12.87
CA ILE A 74 14.79 -6.05 -12.54
C ILE A 74 14.20 -5.42 -13.79
N VAL A 75 13.01 -5.85 -14.18
CA VAL A 75 12.24 -5.24 -15.26
C VAL A 75 11.02 -4.56 -14.68
N VAL A 76 10.93 -3.26 -14.87
CA VAL A 76 9.77 -2.46 -14.49
C VAL A 76 8.88 -2.31 -15.72
N ASP A 77 7.66 -2.75 -15.64
CA ASP A 77 6.64 -2.50 -16.66
C ASP A 77 5.61 -1.51 -16.09
N PRO A 78 5.77 -0.21 -16.36
CA PRO A 78 4.87 0.80 -15.84
C PRO A 78 3.48 0.75 -16.50
N HIS A 79 3.36 0.17 -17.68
CA HIS A 79 2.12 0.09 -18.45
C HIS A 79 1.25 -1.08 -18.01
N ALA A 80 1.87 -2.20 -17.63
CA ALA A 80 1.20 -3.34 -17.02
C ALA A 80 1.19 -3.27 -15.48
N ARG A 81 1.83 -2.25 -14.87
CA ARG A 81 1.99 -2.06 -13.41
C ARG A 81 2.54 -3.29 -12.71
N ARG A 82 3.60 -3.82 -13.29
CA ARG A 82 4.30 -5.01 -12.81
C ARG A 82 5.79 -4.75 -12.72
N LEU A 83 6.42 -5.39 -11.75
CA LEU A 83 7.87 -5.49 -11.66
C LEU A 83 8.24 -6.97 -11.70
N TYR A 84 9.24 -7.31 -12.49
CA TYR A 84 9.78 -8.64 -12.59
C TYR A 84 11.23 -8.67 -12.11
N LEU A 85 11.55 -9.58 -11.21
CA LEU A 85 12.92 -10.00 -10.97
C LEU A 85 13.16 -11.25 -11.82
N VAL A 86 13.90 -11.11 -12.90
CA VAL A 86 14.18 -12.19 -13.85
C VAL A 86 15.05 -13.24 -13.17
N GLN A 87 14.66 -14.50 -13.31
CA GLN A 87 15.31 -15.68 -12.74
C GLN A 87 15.81 -16.59 -13.86
N GLU A 88 16.56 -17.62 -13.48
CA GLU A 88 16.97 -18.68 -14.39
C GLU A 88 15.78 -19.44 -14.97
N ASN A 89 16.05 -20.21 -16.03
CA ASN A 89 15.09 -21.12 -16.66
C ASN A 89 13.79 -20.49 -17.16
N GLY A 90 13.85 -19.24 -17.63
CA GLY A 90 12.67 -18.53 -18.16
C GLY A 90 11.59 -18.27 -17.12
N ARG A 91 12.00 -17.99 -15.88
CA ARG A 91 11.12 -17.64 -14.78
C ARG A 91 11.37 -16.21 -14.32
N ALA A 92 10.41 -15.63 -13.63
CA ALA A 92 10.59 -14.39 -12.88
C ALA A 92 9.69 -14.35 -11.65
N MET A 93 10.16 -13.71 -10.59
CA MET A 93 9.28 -13.27 -9.52
C MET A 93 8.58 -11.98 -9.96
N ARG A 94 7.26 -12.01 -10.01
CA ARG A 94 6.42 -10.88 -10.41
C ARG A 94 5.83 -10.20 -9.17
N TYR A 95 5.90 -8.87 -9.13
CA TYR A 95 5.31 -8.03 -8.08
C TYR A 95 4.33 -7.03 -8.69
N SER A 96 3.26 -6.72 -7.99
CA SER A 96 2.38 -5.60 -8.32
C SER A 96 2.99 -4.28 -7.84
N ILE A 97 2.92 -3.24 -8.67
CA ILE A 97 3.53 -1.95 -8.38
C ILE A 97 2.57 -0.78 -8.57
N ALA A 98 2.83 0.32 -7.84
CA ALA A 98 2.34 1.63 -8.23
C ALA A 98 3.43 2.38 -8.98
N VAL A 99 3.02 3.23 -9.91
CA VAL A 99 3.93 3.99 -10.78
C VAL A 99 3.60 5.49 -10.76
N GLY A 100 4.50 6.30 -11.32
CA GLY A 100 4.26 7.71 -11.54
C GLY A 100 3.05 7.96 -12.45
N ARG A 101 2.33 9.07 -12.19
CA ARG A 101 1.32 9.56 -13.13
C ARG A 101 1.92 9.72 -14.52
N ALA A 102 1.08 9.75 -15.54
CA ALA A 102 1.52 9.85 -16.93
C ALA A 102 2.58 10.95 -17.13
N GLY A 103 3.69 10.57 -17.74
CA GLY A 103 4.84 11.46 -17.99
C GLY A 103 5.86 11.61 -16.85
N LEU A 104 5.56 11.16 -15.62
CA LEU A 104 6.44 11.30 -14.46
C LEU A 104 7.22 10.02 -14.11
N GLY A 105 6.91 8.88 -14.74
CA GLY A 105 7.50 7.59 -14.43
C GLY A 105 8.96 7.46 -14.84
N PHE A 106 9.67 6.54 -14.16
CA PHE A 106 11.02 6.10 -14.54
C PHE A 106 11.01 5.47 -15.95
N ARG A 107 12.03 5.76 -16.76
CA ARG A 107 12.19 5.26 -18.13
C ARG A 107 13.61 4.84 -18.42
N GLY A 108 13.76 3.85 -19.31
CA GLY A 108 15.06 3.34 -19.77
C GLY A 108 15.79 2.55 -18.69
N ASP A 109 17.12 2.54 -18.76
CA ASP A 109 17.97 1.68 -17.95
C ASP A 109 18.59 2.43 -16.77
N ALA A 110 18.83 1.71 -15.69
CA ALA A 110 19.58 2.16 -14.52
C ALA A 110 20.26 0.97 -13.83
N VAL A 111 21.00 1.26 -12.78
CA VAL A 111 21.51 0.26 -11.85
C VAL A 111 21.16 0.65 -10.42
N ILE A 112 20.95 -0.35 -9.57
CA ILE A 112 20.84 -0.13 -8.13
C ILE A 112 22.24 0.11 -7.58
N SER A 113 22.53 1.33 -7.12
CA SER A 113 23.85 1.64 -6.55
C SER A 113 23.83 1.82 -5.04
N ARG A 114 22.65 1.95 -4.46
CA ARG A 114 22.45 2.09 -3.00
C ARG A 114 21.16 1.42 -2.58
N LYS A 115 21.20 0.81 -1.40
CA LYS A 115 20.05 0.13 -0.77
C LYS A 115 19.97 0.60 0.67
N GLU A 116 18.76 0.90 1.15
CA GLU A 116 18.54 1.32 2.54
C GLU A 116 17.34 0.61 3.16
N LYS A 117 17.52 0.21 4.42
CA LYS A 117 16.47 -0.25 5.33
C LYS A 117 15.95 0.96 6.09
N TRP A 118 14.64 1.11 6.16
CA TRP A 118 13.97 2.24 6.80
C TRP A 118 14.61 3.59 6.45
N PRO A 119 14.63 3.95 5.15
CA PRO A 119 15.30 5.16 4.69
C PRO A 119 14.65 6.40 5.27
N SER A 120 15.45 7.43 5.53
CA SER A 120 14.90 8.77 5.74
C SER A 120 14.39 9.33 4.42
N TRP A 121 13.42 10.22 4.49
CA TRP A 121 12.86 10.88 3.32
C TRP A 121 12.81 12.39 3.52
N THR A 122 13.13 13.13 2.49
CA THR A 122 12.96 14.58 2.43
C THR A 122 12.32 14.92 1.09
N PRO A 123 11.25 15.71 1.06
CA PRO A 123 10.65 16.16 -0.18
C PRO A 123 11.65 16.98 -0.98
N THR A 124 11.61 16.83 -2.30
CA THR A 124 12.46 17.66 -3.18
C THR A 124 11.98 19.11 -3.15
N ALA A 125 12.90 20.05 -3.44
CA ALA A 125 12.54 21.47 -3.55
C ALA A 125 11.39 21.70 -4.55
N ASN A 126 11.35 20.88 -5.62
CA ASN A 126 10.25 20.95 -6.59
C ASN A 126 8.91 20.52 -6.00
N MET A 127 8.88 19.44 -5.19
CA MET A 127 7.65 18.99 -4.51
C MET A 127 7.11 20.07 -3.58
N ILE A 128 7.97 20.66 -2.75
CA ILE A 128 7.59 21.75 -1.85
C ILE A 128 7.07 22.95 -2.63
N ARG A 129 7.71 23.31 -3.74
CA ARG A 129 7.32 24.45 -4.56
C ARG A 129 5.99 24.25 -5.29
N THR A 130 5.72 23.03 -5.77
CA THR A 130 4.53 22.74 -6.60
C THR A 130 3.31 22.32 -5.81
N MET A 131 3.50 21.77 -4.61
CA MET A 131 2.44 21.27 -3.72
C MET A 131 2.81 21.56 -2.25
N PRO A 132 2.94 22.84 -1.88
CA PRO A 132 3.36 23.23 -0.53
C PRO A 132 2.41 22.73 0.56
N GLU A 133 1.11 22.65 0.28
CA GLU A 133 0.07 22.17 1.18
C GLU A 133 0.29 20.71 1.63
N PHE A 134 1.01 19.90 0.82
CA PHE A 134 1.31 18.50 1.15
C PHE A 134 2.72 18.28 1.67
N TYR A 135 3.67 19.15 1.33
CA TYR A 135 5.09 18.87 1.53
C TYR A 135 5.85 19.87 2.36
N ALA A 136 5.31 21.09 2.59
CA ALA A 136 6.05 22.13 3.31
C ALA A 136 6.33 21.74 4.77
N GLU A 137 5.41 21.06 5.45
CA GLU A 137 5.60 20.59 6.82
C GLU A 137 6.73 19.55 6.95
N TYR A 138 7.03 18.82 5.87
CA TYR A 138 8.08 17.80 5.81
C TYR A 138 9.41 18.32 5.27
N ALA A 139 9.58 19.64 5.11
CA ALA A 139 10.81 20.24 4.55
C ALA A 139 12.08 19.86 5.36
N GLY A 140 11.91 19.61 6.67
CA GLY A 140 12.96 19.11 7.54
C GLY A 140 13.29 17.62 7.38
N GLY A 141 12.51 16.89 6.60
CA GLY A 141 12.61 15.45 6.39
C GLY A 141 11.86 14.64 7.44
N LEU A 142 11.63 13.36 7.10
CA LEU A 142 11.08 12.34 7.98
C LEU A 142 12.11 11.24 8.22
N PRO A 143 12.31 10.78 9.46
CA PRO A 143 13.10 9.59 9.74
C PRO A 143 12.43 8.36 9.15
N GLY A 144 13.15 7.23 9.08
CA GLY A 144 12.58 5.94 8.71
C GLY A 144 11.50 5.51 9.70
N GLY A 145 10.39 4.97 9.19
CA GLY A 145 9.25 4.56 10.01
C GLY A 145 7.99 4.36 9.19
N LEU A 146 6.88 3.98 9.86
CA LEU A 146 5.60 3.72 9.20
C LEU A 146 4.92 4.99 8.64
N GLU A 147 5.32 6.17 9.07
CA GLU A 147 4.80 7.44 8.53
C GLU A 147 5.61 7.94 7.31
N ASN A 148 6.76 7.30 7.06
CA ASN A 148 7.64 7.69 5.96
C ASN A 148 7.12 7.11 4.64
N PRO A 149 6.91 7.92 3.60
CA PRO A 149 6.35 7.48 2.32
C PRO A 149 7.21 6.46 1.57
N LEU A 150 8.50 6.30 1.92
CA LEU A 150 9.38 5.30 1.32
C LEU A 150 9.20 3.88 1.92
N GLY A 151 8.47 3.75 3.02
CA GLY A 151 8.22 2.47 3.64
C GLY A 151 9.49 1.79 4.18
N ALA A 152 9.45 0.45 4.23
CA ALA A 152 10.47 -0.35 4.92
C ALA A 152 11.83 -0.41 4.21
N ARG A 153 11.90 -0.25 2.89
CA ARG A 153 13.11 -0.37 2.06
C ARG A 153 13.08 0.59 0.90
N ALA A 154 14.28 1.01 0.46
CA ALA A 154 14.45 1.72 -0.81
C ALA A 154 15.68 1.21 -1.58
N LEU A 155 15.50 1.03 -2.89
CA LEU A 155 16.53 0.74 -3.88
C LEU A 155 16.70 1.99 -4.73
N TYR A 156 17.90 2.57 -4.71
CA TYR A 156 18.21 3.85 -5.35
C TYR A 156 18.76 3.61 -6.74
N LEU A 157 18.12 4.22 -7.75
CA LEU A 157 18.44 4.02 -9.15
C LEU A 157 19.44 5.08 -9.63
N TYR A 158 20.53 4.60 -10.23
CA TYR A 158 21.61 5.43 -10.75
C TYR A 158 21.79 5.20 -12.25
N ARG A 159 22.20 6.26 -12.97
CA ARG A 159 22.53 6.21 -14.39
C ARG A 159 23.83 6.96 -14.62
N GLY A 160 24.82 6.28 -15.23
CA GLY A 160 26.14 6.88 -15.45
C GLY A 160 26.80 7.40 -14.16
N GLY A 161 26.64 6.68 -13.05
CA GLY A 161 27.19 7.06 -11.73
C GLY A 161 26.44 8.19 -11.02
N ARG A 162 25.35 8.71 -11.59
CA ARG A 162 24.54 9.81 -11.00
C ARG A 162 23.22 9.29 -10.48
N ASP A 163 22.79 9.79 -9.33
CA ASP A 163 21.46 9.53 -8.77
C ASP A 163 20.39 10.09 -9.73
N THR A 164 19.44 9.24 -10.10
CA THR A 164 18.31 9.61 -10.97
C THR A 164 17.15 10.25 -10.20
N TYR A 165 17.21 10.24 -8.89
CA TYR A 165 16.11 10.58 -7.98
C TYR A 165 14.90 9.62 -8.09
N PHE A 166 14.97 8.57 -8.89
CA PHE A 166 13.98 7.50 -8.89
C PHE A 166 14.37 6.39 -7.91
N ARG A 167 13.37 5.80 -7.30
CA ARG A 167 13.50 4.74 -6.30
C ARG A 167 12.51 3.63 -6.59
N ILE A 168 12.89 2.40 -6.23
CA ILE A 168 11.96 1.30 -6.01
C ILE A 168 11.86 1.17 -4.50
N HIS A 169 10.66 1.32 -3.91
CA HIS A 169 10.53 1.44 -2.47
C HIS A 169 9.19 0.88 -1.95
N GLY A 170 9.08 0.71 -0.65
CA GLY A 170 7.85 0.33 0.02
C GLY A 170 6.78 1.43 -0.01
N THR A 171 5.68 1.20 0.64
CA THR A 171 4.63 2.22 0.81
C THR A 171 3.88 2.04 2.12
N ILE A 172 3.41 3.15 2.67
CA ILE A 172 2.43 3.19 3.74
C ILE A 172 1.00 3.19 3.20
N ASP A 173 0.82 3.54 1.92
CA ASP A 173 -0.48 3.53 1.26
C ASP A 173 -0.60 2.32 0.32
N ASN A 174 -1.04 1.19 0.90
CA ASN A 174 -1.26 -0.04 0.16
C ASN A 174 -2.30 0.10 -0.97
N ARG A 175 -3.24 1.08 -0.85
CA ARG A 175 -4.27 1.33 -1.87
C ARG A 175 -3.69 1.94 -3.14
N SER A 176 -2.48 2.48 -3.09
CA SER A 176 -1.80 3.02 -4.27
C SER A 176 -1.29 1.92 -5.21
N ILE A 177 -1.06 0.70 -4.72
CA ILE A 177 -0.53 -0.40 -5.53
C ILE A 177 -1.54 -0.77 -6.62
N GLY A 178 -1.03 -1.02 -7.83
CA GLY A 178 -1.85 -1.24 -9.03
C GLY A 178 -2.31 0.03 -9.73
N ARG A 179 -1.94 1.23 -9.24
CA ARG A 179 -2.37 2.53 -9.79
C ARG A 179 -1.20 3.41 -10.22
N ALA A 180 -1.51 4.45 -11.02
CA ALA A 180 -0.56 5.50 -11.43
C ALA A 180 -0.77 6.75 -10.58
N THR A 181 -0.29 6.74 -9.34
CA THR A 181 -0.54 7.80 -8.34
C THR A 181 0.72 8.44 -7.78
N SER A 182 1.91 7.87 -8.04
CA SER A 182 3.15 8.38 -7.46
C SER A 182 3.66 9.64 -8.18
N ALA A 183 4.60 10.35 -7.53
CA ALA A 183 5.34 11.46 -8.14
C ALA A 183 6.45 11.01 -9.11
N GLY A 184 6.52 9.68 -9.42
CA GLY A 184 7.50 9.13 -10.37
C GLY A 184 8.16 7.84 -9.92
N CYS A 185 8.32 7.62 -8.61
CA CYS A 185 8.94 6.41 -8.07
C CYS A 185 8.05 5.17 -8.21
N ILE A 186 8.67 4.01 -8.11
CA ILE A 186 8.04 2.69 -8.18
C ILE A 186 7.75 2.22 -6.75
N ARG A 187 6.46 2.02 -6.40
CA ARG A 187 6.05 1.59 -5.07
C ARG A 187 5.64 0.12 -5.07
N LEU A 188 6.03 -0.60 -4.01
CA LEU A 188 5.60 -1.96 -3.71
C LEU A 188 4.94 -2.03 -2.33
N PHE A 189 4.18 -3.08 -2.04
CA PHE A 189 3.86 -3.41 -0.65
C PHE A 189 5.14 -3.53 0.17
N ASN A 190 5.09 -3.22 1.46
CA ASN A 190 6.29 -3.34 2.31
C ASN A 190 6.81 -4.77 2.36
N GLN A 191 5.94 -5.78 2.38
CA GLN A 191 6.32 -7.18 2.33
C GLN A 191 7.03 -7.54 1.01
N ASP A 192 6.62 -6.93 -0.10
CA ASP A 192 7.23 -7.16 -1.42
C ASP A 192 8.59 -6.49 -1.57
N ILE A 193 8.72 -5.24 -1.11
CA ILE A 193 10.02 -4.57 -1.20
C ILE A 193 11.03 -5.19 -0.24
N ILE A 194 10.62 -5.76 0.90
CA ILE A 194 11.50 -6.53 1.77
C ILE A 194 12.01 -7.77 1.04
N ASP A 195 11.11 -8.55 0.42
CA ASP A 195 11.47 -9.74 -0.36
C ASP A 195 12.41 -9.39 -1.52
N LEU A 196 12.09 -8.37 -2.33
CA LEU A 196 12.93 -7.93 -3.44
C LEU A 196 14.30 -7.42 -2.96
N PHE A 197 14.33 -6.65 -1.87
CA PHE A 197 15.55 -6.10 -1.30
C PHE A 197 16.55 -7.17 -0.91
N GLU A 198 16.12 -8.27 -0.31
CA GLU A 198 17.01 -9.35 0.11
C GLU A 198 17.53 -10.18 -1.10
N ARG A 199 16.79 -10.21 -2.22
CA ARG A 199 17.18 -10.96 -3.42
C ARG A 199 18.19 -10.25 -4.31
N VAL A 200 18.27 -8.92 -4.29
CA VAL A 200 19.05 -8.15 -5.27
C VAL A 200 20.26 -7.44 -4.63
N PRO A 201 21.47 -7.60 -5.18
CA PRO A 201 22.66 -6.87 -4.75
C PRO A 201 22.72 -5.44 -5.34
N ASN A 202 23.62 -4.61 -4.81
CA ASN A 202 24.06 -3.42 -5.54
C ASN A 202 24.70 -3.83 -6.87
N GLY A 203 24.53 -3.02 -7.92
CA GLY A 203 24.92 -3.35 -9.29
C GLY A 203 23.80 -4.03 -10.11
N THR A 204 22.69 -4.43 -9.48
CA THR A 204 21.55 -5.00 -10.21
C THR A 204 21.05 -4.04 -11.28
N ARG A 205 20.90 -4.55 -12.50
CA ARG A 205 20.34 -3.80 -13.64
C ARG A 205 18.84 -3.61 -13.45
N VAL A 206 18.35 -2.45 -13.85
CA VAL A 206 16.94 -2.10 -13.88
C VAL A 206 16.60 -1.59 -15.26
N HIS A 207 15.66 -2.24 -15.93
CA HIS A 207 15.12 -1.84 -17.23
C HIS A 207 13.65 -1.45 -17.09
N ALA A 208 13.26 -0.30 -17.61
CA ALA A 208 11.84 0.10 -17.69
C ALA A 208 11.34 -0.07 -19.12
N ARG A 209 10.36 -0.93 -19.31
CA ARG A 209 9.75 -1.22 -20.62
C ARG A 209 9.12 0.02 -21.23
N SER A 210 9.25 0.15 -22.53
CA SER A 210 8.45 1.07 -23.34
C SER A 210 7.01 0.56 -23.48
N VAL A 211 6.12 1.40 -24.02
CA VAL A 211 4.74 1.01 -24.32
C VAL A 211 4.71 -0.18 -25.28
N GLU A 212 5.53 -0.14 -26.33
CA GLU A 212 5.61 -1.16 -27.36
C GLU A 212 6.08 -2.51 -26.82
N GLU A 213 7.08 -2.48 -25.92
CA GLU A 213 7.56 -3.69 -25.22
C GLU A 213 6.50 -4.29 -24.33
N SER A 214 5.83 -3.44 -23.55
CA SER A 214 4.73 -3.86 -22.67
C SER A 214 3.58 -4.46 -23.45
N GLU A 215 3.07 -3.76 -24.49
CA GLU A 215 1.96 -4.25 -25.30
C GLU A 215 2.27 -5.58 -26.02
N ARG A 216 3.52 -5.76 -26.45
CA ARG A 216 3.95 -7.00 -27.10
C ARG A 216 4.01 -8.18 -26.14
N LEU A 217 4.40 -7.97 -24.87
CA LEU A 217 4.65 -9.02 -23.89
C LEU A 217 3.46 -9.30 -22.97
N GLU A 218 2.71 -8.26 -22.61
CA GLU A 218 1.62 -8.31 -21.63
C GLU A 218 0.24 -8.10 -22.28
N GLY A 219 0.20 -7.54 -23.51
CA GLY A 219 -1.03 -7.06 -24.14
C GLY A 219 -1.36 -5.62 -23.79
N LYS A 220 -2.45 -5.12 -24.38
CA LYS A 220 -2.92 -3.77 -24.12
C LYS A 220 -3.81 -3.71 -22.89
N PHE A 221 -3.62 -2.66 -22.10
CA PHE A 221 -4.43 -2.35 -20.94
C PHE A 221 -5.09 -0.98 -21.07
N MET A 222 -6.14 -0.79 -20.29
CA MET A 222 -6.76 0.49 -20.00
C MET A 222 -7.10 0.56 -18.51
N GLU A 223 -7.34 1.76 -18.01
CA GLU A 223 -7.76 1.93 -16.62
C GLU A 223 -9.28 1.89 -16.51
N ASP A 224 -9.79 1.21 -15.48
CA ASP A 224 -11.18 1.30 -15.07
C ASP A 224 -11.50 2.64 -14.37
N GLU A 225 -12.73 2.79 -13.90
CA GLU A 225 -13.21 4.00 -13.19
C GLU A 225 -12.53 4.25 -11.84
N TRP A 226 -11.78 3.27 -11.31
CA TRP A 226 -11.02 3.35 -10.07
C TRP A 226 -9.52 3.54 -10.31
N GLY A 227 -9.10 3.58 -11.59
CA GLY A 227 -7.71 3.68 -11.99
C GLY A 227 -6.92 2.38 -11.86
N LEU A 228 -7.59 1.21 -11.80
CA LEU A 228 -6.97 -0.10 -11.89
C LEU A 228 -6.86 -0.54 -13.34
N LEU A 229 -5.86 -1.36 -13.65
CA LEU A 229 -5.70 -1.89 -15.01
C LEU A 229 -6.66 -3.04 -15.29
N ILE A 230 -7.31 -2.93 -16.43
CA ILE A 230 -8.11 -3.99 -17.05
C ILE A 230 -7.62 -4.24 -18.48
N PRO A 231 -7.85 -5.40 -19.06
CA PRO A 231 -7.59 -5.62 -20.49
C PRO A 231 -8.26 -4.54 -21.33
N TYR A 232 -7.58 -4.10 -22.41
CA TYR A 232 -8.11 -3.07 -23.30
C TYR A 232 -9.40 -3.55 -23.98
N ASP A 233 -10.47 -2.80 -23.75
CA ASP A 233 -11.77 -3.00 -24.40
C ASP A 233 -12.30 -1.64 -24.87
N PRO A 234 -12.25 -1.37 -26.19
CA PRO A 234 -12.68 -0.09 -26.73
C PRO A 234 -14.18 0.19 -26.53
N THR A 235 -14.99 -0.83 -26.30
CA THR A 235 -16.45 -0.69 -26.11
C THR A 235 -16.79 -0.09 -24.75
N ARG A 236 -15.86 -0.13 -23.78
CA ARG A 236 -16.04 0.37 -22.41
C ARG A 236 -15.52 1.80 -22.20
N ILE A 237 -14.88 2.40 -23.18
CA ILE A 237 -14.19 3.70 -23.01
C ILE A 237 -15.16 4.79 -22.54
N GLU A 238 -16.32 4.92 -23.20
CA GLU A 238 -17.32 5.93 -22.86
C GLU A 238 -17.98 5.67 -21.49
N GLU A 239 -18.32 4.42 -21.21
CA GLU A 239 -18.85 3.99 -19.91
C GLU A 239 -17.90 4.37 -18.76
N ILE A 240 -16.62 3.99 -18.89
CA ILE A 240 -15.60 4.26 -17.85
C ILE A 240 -15.39 5.78 -17.69
N ALA A 241 -15.37 6.53 -18.78
CA ALA A 241 -15.24 7.99 -18.71
C ALA A 241 -16.41 8.64 -17.94
N ALA A 242 -17.63 8.18 -18.20
CA ALA A 242 -18.82 8.66 -17.49
C ALA A 242 -18.77 8.29 -15.99
N LEU A 243 -18.38 7.04 -15.66
CA LEU A 243 -18.24 6.60 -14.27
C LEU A 243 -17.15 7.39 -13.52
N ARG A 244 -16.01 7.69 -14.16
CA ARG A 244 -14.96 8.54 -13.58
C ARG A 244 -15.48 9.94 -13.25
N ALA A 245 -16.19 10.57 -14.18
CA ALA A 245 -16.77 11.89 -13.95
C ALA A 245 -17.73 11.90 -12.75
N ILE A 246 -18.57 10.87 -12.61
CA ILE A 246 -19.46 10.69 -11.46
C ILE A 246 -18.67 10.53 -10.16
N ASN A 247 -17.61 9.72 -10.17
CA ASN A 247 -16.79 9.48 -8.97
C ASN A 247 -16.03 10.74 -8.56
N GLU A 248 -15.48 11.50 -9.51
CA GLU A 248 -14.83 12.80 -9.26
C GLU A 248 -15.79 13.82 -8.66
N GLN A 249 -17.02 13.89 -9.18
CA GLN A 249 -18.04 14.77 -8.64
C GLN A 249 -18.41 14.39 -7.21
N LYS A 250 -18.65 13.13 -6.93
CA LYS A 250 -18.93 12.63 -5.57
C LYS A 250 -17.80 12.92 -4.59
N LEU A 251 -16.54 12.76 -5.03
CA LEU A 251 -15.38 13.04 -4.19
C LEU A 251 -15.29 14.55 -3.87
N LYS A 252 -15.53 15.44 -4.85
CA LYS A 252 -15.57 16.89 -4.62
C LYS A 252 -16.65 17.26 -3.59
N GLU A 253 -17.86 16.74 -3.75
CA GLU A 253 -18.95 16.99 -2.82
C GLU A 253 -18.68 16.44 -1.41
N GLN A 254 -17.94 15.34 -1.31
CA GLN A 254 -17.52 14.80 -0.02
C GLN A 254 -16.48 15.72 0.65
N ILE A 255 -15.45 16.14 -0.08
CA ILE A 255 -14.42 17.06 0.42
C ILE A 255 -15.03 18.38 0.89
N GLU A 256 -15.94 18.94 0.11
CA GLU A 256 -16.64 20.18 0.47
C GLU A 256 -17.48 20.01 1.75
N ARG A 257 -18.18 18.90 1.91
CA ARG A 257 -18.94 18.58 3.13
C ARG A 257 -18.04 18.39 4.35
N GLU A 258 -16.92 17.70 4.19
CA GLU A 258 -15.95 17.51 5.28
C GLU A 258 -15.29 18.83 5.69
N ALA A 259 -14.92 19.66 4.72
CA ALA A 259 -14.38 21.00 4.98
C ALA A 259 -15.39 21.92 5.70
N ALA A 260 -16.66 21.90 5.28
CA ALA A 260 -17.72 22.67 5.93
C ALA A 260 -17.99 22.18 7.36
N ALA A 261 -17.97 20.86 7.58
CA ALA A 261 -18.13 20.28 8.91
C ALA A 261 -16.97 20.64 9.84
N ALA A 262 -15.72 20.59 9.36
CA ALA A 262 -14.55 21.01 10.11
C ALA A 262 -14.58 22.49 10.47
N ALA A 263 -14.98 23.36 9.53
CA ALA A 263 -15.13 24.79 9.80
C ALA A 263 -16.21 25.09 10.85
N ALA A 264 -17.35 24.38 10.79
CA ALA A 264 -18.42 24.52 11.78
C ALA A 264 -17.97 24.06 13.18
N GLN A 265 -17.22 22.98 13.27
CA GLN A 265 -16.67 22.50 14.55
C GLN A 265 -15.69 23.49 15.13
N HIS A 266 -14.77 24.04 14.34
CA HIS A 266 -13.83 25.09 14.78
C HIS A 266 -14.53 26.34 15.29
N HIS A 267 -15.63 26.73 14.62
CA HIS A 267 -16.40 27.87 15.04
C HIS A 267 -17.11 27.64 16.39
N ALA A 268 -17.69 26.44 16.57
CA ALA A 268 -18.33 26.04 17.82
C ALA A 268 -17.34 25.96 18.99
N GLU A 269 -16.14 25.45 18.76
CA GLU A 269 -15.06 25.39 19.75
C GLU A 269 -14.58 26.82 20.14
N ALA A 270 -14.45 27.71 19.17
CA ALA A 270 -14.08 29.09 19.42
C ALA A 270 -15.15 29.85 20.21
N GLU A 271 -16.45 29.67 19.93
CA GLU A 271 -17.55 30.24 20.70
C GLU A 271 -17.61 29.71 22.13
N ALA A 272 -17.40 28.38 22.31
CA ALA A 272 -17.36 27.77 23.64
C ALA A 272 -16.18 28.30 24.47
N ALA A 273 -15.03 28.53 23.87
CA ALA A 273 -13.86 29.10 24.55
C ALA A 273 -14.09 30.60 24.93
N ALA A 274 -14.85 31.34 24.13
CA ALA A 274 -15.16 32.76 24.39
C ALA A 274 -16.21 32.95 25.51
N THR A 275 -17.07 31.96 25.76
CA THR A 275 -18.16 32.04 26.76
C THR A 275 -17.81 31.41 28.12
N GLY A 276 -16.65 30.72 28.23
CA GLY A 276 -16.18 30.01 29.43
C GLY A 276 -15.07 30.74 30.21
N GLY A 277 -14.77 31.99 29.93
CA GLY A 277 -13.75 32.84 30.56
C GLY A 277 -14.28 33.78 31.65
#